data_1b9c3a64a2cabe63c9cb3a761d24f823
#
_entry.id   1b9c3a64a2cabe63c9cb3a761d24f823
#
_cell.length_a   1.000
_cell.length_b   1.000
_cell.length_c   1.000
_cell.angle_alpha   90.00
_cell.angle_beta   90.00
_cell.angle_gamma   90.00
#
_symmetry.space_group_name_H-M   'P 1'
#
loop_
_entity.id
_entity.type
_entity.pdbx_description
1 polymer ?
#
loop_
_entity_poly.entity_id
_entity_poly.type
_entity_poly.pdbx_seq_one_letter_code
_entity_poly.pdbx_strand_id
1 'polypeptide(L)'
;MTSAPPAPHATAFPWIARRWFTPSGALVAEATPGLAATDVFARLARSPQAIFLDSAATDAVEPAADGAEPPRLGRYSFVAADPIHTVHVEQTGDLATDAATLAAAFAQLRRLLADLKSPTIPGLPPFQGGVAGFAAYECGLVRLGLPTPSARDPLVPLLSLHVYDVVFAFDHDLGRGWFLSQGVPATGPVARRHRATERLDAVLAAVPAPAAHPGRLAAPGGEHALPGHPGVCSTHSRASYLEMVRAGIDFVRAGDIFQANLAQRFTVAADVDPFAVYDMARRTNPAPFAGFFAAGGCTIASMSPERFLQVRGGVVRMHPIKGTRRMIASPEADLYAGADLEASGKDRAENVMIVDLVRNDLARVCTPASVRVEALCRLERYRYVQHLVSIVAGRLRPGLGPLDAFEAAIPGGSVTGAPKHRACEIISQLEGVGRGAYCGSLGYLGLDGTADFNLLIRTLVVSPGWLSFAAGGGITAASDPAAEHAESLHKAEGMLRVLDALGLARPPEAGP
;
A
#
# COMPACT_ATOMS: atom_id res chain seq x y z
N MET A 1 11.83 48.71 29.30
CA MET A 1 11.92 47.42 29.97
C MET A 1 11.40 46.34 29.01
N THR A 2 12.26 45.78 28.24
CA THR A 2 11.95 44.68 27.29
C THR A 2 11.95 43.39 28.09
N SER A 3 10.76 42.78 28.23
CA SER A 3 10.61 41.46 28.85
C SER A 3 11.32 40.41 27.99
N ALA A 4 12.24 39.70 28.61
CA ALA A 4 12.87 38.52 27.98
C ALA A 4 11.80 37.53 27.54
N PRO A 5 12.00 36.81 26.41
CA PRO A 5 11.10 35.74 26.00
C PRO A 5 11.08 34.64 27.08
N PRO A 6 9.92 34.00 27.32
CA PRO A 6 9.85 32.91 28.31
C PRO A 6 10.80 31.79 27.90
N ALA A 7 11.49 31.24 28.91
CA ALA A 7 12.39 30.12 28.74
C ALA A 7 11.67 28.96 28.04
N PRO A 8 12.34 28.18 27.17
CA PRO A 8 11.74 27.04 26.52
C PRO A 8 11.29 26.07 27.61
N HIS A 9 9.98 25.74 27.61
CA HIS A 9 9.45 24.67 28.46
C HIS A 9 10.28 23.41 28.21
N ALA A 10 10.87 22.87 29.27
CA ALA A 10 11.57 21.60 29.22
C ALA A 10 10.66 20.57 28.53
N THR A 11 11.12 19.99 27.43
CA THR A 11 10.36 19.02 26.66
C THR A 11 10.15 17.80 27.53
N ALA A 12 8.89 17.49 27.85
CA ALA A 12 8.52 16.34 28.68
C ALA A 12 8.88 14.99 28.01
N PHE A 13 9.28 15.01 26.75
CA PHE A 13 9.61 13.82 25.94
C PHE A 13 11.03 13.93 25.38
N PRO A 14 11.88 12.91 25.57
CA PRO A 14 13.29 12.91 25.10
C PRO A 14 13.42 12.92 23.56
N TRP A 15 12.33 12.70 22.83
CA TRP A 15 12.30 12.61 21.37
C TRP A 15 12.10 13.96 20.67
N ILE A 16 11.90 15.05 21.42
CA ILE A 16 11.61 16.36 20.85
C ILE A 16 12.72 17.34 21.19
N ALA A 17 13.38 17.89 20.18
CA ALA A 17 14.42 18.90 20.33
C ALA A 17 13.84 20.31 20.46
N ARG A 18 12.81 20.64 19.69
CA ARG A 18 12.14 21.94 19.75
C ARG A 18 10.70 21.88 19.25
N ARG A 19 9.86 22.85 19.69
CA ARG A 19 8.46 22.98 19.26
C ARG A 19 8.18 24.41 18.80
N TRP A 20 7.30 24.56 17.80
CA TRP A 20 6.75 25.85 17.39
C TRP A 20 5.35 25.68 16.81
N PHE A 21 4.62 26.78 16.72
CA PHE A 21 3.29 26.80 16.13
C PHE A 21 3.31 27.52 14.79
N THR A 22 2.54 27.03 13.85
CA THR A 22 2.24 27.73 12.61
C THR A 22 1.26 28.88 12.86
N PRO A 23 1.12 29.84 11.94
CA PRO A 23 0.09 30.90 12.05
C PRO A 23 -1.33 30.31 12.15
N SER A 24 -1.61 29.16 11.52
CA SER A 24 -2.91 28.49 11.61
C SER A 24 -3.14 27.73 12.93
N GLY A 25 -2.14 27.63 13.79
CA GLY A 25 -2.22 26.98 15.10
C GLY A 25 -1.79 25.51 15.11
N ALA A 26 -1.33 24.94 13.99
CA ALA A 26 -0.75 23.60 14.00
C ALA A 26 0.59 23.60 14.76
N LEU A 27 0.86 22.53 15.50
CA LEU A 27 2.11 22.30 16.23
C LEU A 27 3.08 21.49 15.35
N VAL A 28 4.29 22.01 15.25
CA VAL A 28 5.43 21.30 14.66
C VAL A 28 6.44 21.04 15.78
N ALA A 29 6.80 19.79 15.99
CA ALA A 29 7.82 19.40 16.96
C ALA A 29 8.94 18.66 16.23
N GLU A 30 10.12 19.28 16.12
CA GLU A 30 11.30 18.66 15.51
C GLU A 30 11.82 17.57 16.43
N ALA A 31 12.09 16.42 15.84
CA ALA A 31 12.64 15.28 16.56
C ALA A 31 14.12 15.51 16.95
N THR A 32 14.57 14.85 18.02
CA THR A 32 15.99 14.82 18.37
C THR A 32 16.81 14.18 17.25
N PRO A 33 18.01 14.70 16.96
CA PRO A 33 18.89 14.11 15.97
C PRO A 33 19.15 12.61 16.25
N GLY A 34 19.09 11.79 15.20
CA GLY A 34 19.30 10.35 15.28
C GLY A 34 18.04 9.52 15.55
N LEU A 35 16.89 10.14 15.87
CA LEU A 35 15.62 9.40 15.98
C LEU A 35 15.12 8.99 14.59
N ALA A 36 15.04 7.70 14.32
CA ALA A 36 14.56 7.15 13.07
C ALA A 36 13.03 6.89 13.10
N ALA A 37 12.41 6.79 11.92
CA ALA A 37 10.99 6.46 11.80
C ALA A 37 10.66 5.08 12.41
N THR A 38 11.57 4.13 12.30
CA THR A 38 11.45 2.79 12.91
C THR A 38 11.41 2.83 14.43
N ASP A 39 12.13 3.76 15.08
CA ASP A 39 12.14 3.87 16.55
C ASP A 39 10.77 4.37 17.05
N VAL A 40 10.21 5.36 16.34
CA VAL A 40 8.87 5.88 16.63
C VAL A 40 7.82 4.80 16.38
N PHE A 41 7.95 4.08 15.25
CA PHE A 41 7.01 3.02 14.91
C PHE A 41 7.07 1.86 15.91
N ALA A 42 8.24 1.40 16.33
CA ALA A 42 8.39 0.33 17.32
C ALA A 42 7.61 0.62 18.62
N ARG A 43 7.54 1.90 19.02
CA ARG A 43 6.74 2.33 20.16
C ARG A 43 5.24 2.34 19.88
N LEU A 44 4.81 2.77 18.69
CA LEU A 44 3.41 2.98 18.34
C LEU A 44 2.76 1.76 17.65
N ALA A 45 3.52 0.75 17.25
CA ALA A 45 3.04 -0.38 16.43
C ALA A 45 1.88 -1.17 17.06
N ARG A 46 1.75 -1.15 18.38
CA ARG A 46 0.66 -1.81 19.12
C ARG A 46 -0.46 -0.86 19.55
N SER A 47 -0.39 0.40 19.14
CA SER A 47 -1.47 1.38 19.37
C SER A 47 -2.65 1.13 18.43
N PRO A 48 -3.87 1.59 18.79
CA PRO A 48 -5.04 1.43 17.92
C PRO A 48 -4.79 1.99 16.52
N GLN A 49 -5.14 1.22 15.50
CA GLN A 49 -5.00 1.54 14.08
C GLN A 49 -3.62 2.13 13.73
N ALA A 50 -2.55 1.58 14.32
CA ALA A 50 -1.20 2.01 14.00
C ALA A 50 -0.91 1.83 12.51
N ILE A 51 -0.34 2.86 11.90
CA ILE A 51 0.06 2.85 10.49
C ILE A 51 1.51 3.34 10.36
N PHE A 52 2.27 2.64 9.53
CA PHE A 52 3.59 3.04 9.10
C PHE A 52 3.65 2.98 7.57
N LEU A 53 3.70 4.13 6.93
CA LEU A 53 3.99 4.24 5.50
C LEU A 53 5.50 4.42 5.40
N ASP A 54 6.19 3.36 5.01
CA ASP A 54 7.64 3.25 5.13
C ASP A 54 8.33 3.28 3.77
N SER A 55 9.46 3.92 3.75
CA SER A 55 10.40 3.89 2.65
C SER A 55 11.60 3.03 3.06
N ALA A 56 11.40 1.70 3.08
CA ALA A 56 12.42 0.77 3.50
C ALA A 56 13.61 0.69 2.51
N ALA A 57 13.40 0.99 1.22
CA ALA A 57 14.44 1.14 0.21
C ALA A 57 14.67 2.63 -0.09
N THR A 58 15.66 3.22 0.56
CA THR A 58 15.99 4.66 0.42
C THR A 58 16.88 4.98 -0.77
N ASP A 59 17.41 3.97 -1.44
CA ASP A 59 18.30 4.06 -2.61
C ASP A 59 17.56 3.97 -3.97
N ALA A 60 16.22 3.86 -3.94
CA ALA A 60 15.40 3.91 -5.13
C ALA A 60 15.27 5.35 -5.65
N VAL A 61 15.71 5.60 -6.88
CA VAL A 61 15.74 6.92 -7.52
C VAL A 61 14.68 6.97 -8.62
N GLU A 62 13.78 7.99 -8.58
CA GLU A 62 12.99 8.33 -9.76
C GLU A 62 13.92 8.98 -10.79
N PRO A 63 13.97 8.50 -12.04
CA PRO A 63 14.77 9.15 -13.06
C PRO A 63 14.19 10.54 -13.41
N ALA A 64 15.07 11.54 -13.50
CA ALA A 64 14.68 12.89 -13.87
C ALA A 64 14.29 13.02 -15.34
N ALA A 65 13.30 13.86 -15.62
CA ALA A 65 13.18 14.45 -16.94
C ALA A 65 14.26 15.54 -17.09
N ASP A 66 15.01 15.47 -18.20
CA ASP A 66 15.91 16.53 -18.69
C ASP A 66 16.83 17.20 -17.64
N GLY A 67 17.78 16.45 -17.10
CA GLY A 67 18.95 17.01 -16.39
C GLY A 67 18.72 17.54 -14.96
N ALA A 68 17.54 17.39 -14.38
CA ALA A 68 17.32 17.62 -12.96
C ALA A 68 17.74 16.38 -12.15
N GLU A 69 18.19 16.53 -10.91
CA GLU A 69 18.36 15.39 -10.01
C GLU A 69 17.02 14.67 -9.82
N PRO A 70 16.96 13.35 -10.08
CA PRO A 70 15.71 12.63 -9.97
C PRO A 70 15.25 12.61 -8.52
N PRO A 71 13.96 12.89 -8.24
CA PRO A 71 13.41 12.72 -6.91
C PRO A 71 13.54 11.25 -6.48
N ARG A 72 14.06 11.00 -5.28
CA ARG A 72 14.17 9.66 -4.74
C ARG A 72 12.78 9.08 -4.46
N LEU A 73 12.50 7.92 -5.03
CA LEU A 73 11.43 7.07 -4.52
C LEU A 73 11.79 6.69 -3.08
N GLY A 74 10.86 6.75 -2.17
CA GLY A 74 11.19 6.37 -0.80
C GLY A 74 11.91 7.44 0.02
N ARG A 75 11.73 8.72 -0.31
CA ARG A 75 12.30 9.82 0.46
C ARG A 75 11.68 9.99 1.84
N TYR A 76 10.40 9.67 2.01
CA TYR A 76 9.66 9.95 3.24
C TYR A 76 9.10 8.70 3.87
N SER A 77 9.15 8.66 5.22
CA SER A 77 8.40 7.70 6.03
C SER A 77 7.46 8.42 6.98
N PHE A 78 6.27 7.83 7.24
CA PHE A 78 5.25 8.42 8.10
C PHE A 78 4.73 7.40 9.09
N VAL A 79 4.64 7.79 10.36
CA VAL A 79 4.04 6.97 11.43
C VAL A 79 2.88 7.73 12.04
N ALA A 80 1.74 7.05 12.20
CA ALA A 80 0.60 7.58 12.92
C ALA A 80 -0.12 6.46 13.69
N ALA A 81 -0.87 6.83 14.71
CA ALA A 81 -1.69 5.93 15.51
C ALA A 81 -2.79 6.74 16.22
N ASP A 82 -3.74 6.06 16.85
CA ASP A 82 -4.80 6.68 17.63
C ASP A 82 -5.58 7.75 16.84
N PRO A 83 -6.29 7.36 15.76
CA PRO A 83 -7.02 8.29 14.91
C PRO A 83 -8.18 8.96 15.64
N ILE A 84 -8.51 10.19 15.24
CA ILE A 84 -9.66 10.94 15.79
C ILE A 84 -11.01 10.54 15.17
N HIS A 85 -10.99 9.90 14.00
CA HIS A 85 -12.17 9.31 13.36
C HIS A 85 -11.79 8.01 12.66
N THR A 86 -12.69 7.04 12.72
CA THR A 86 -12.55 5.76 12.04
C THR A 86 -13.65 5.60 11.00
N VAL A 87 -13.26 5.20 9.78
CA VAL A 87 -14.18 4.77 8.72
C VAL A 87 -13.78 3.35 8.35
N HIS A 88 -14.66 2.41 8.68
CA HIS A 88 -14.40 0.99 8.55
C HIS A 88 -15.62 0.31 7.93
N VAL A 89 -15.42 -0.52 6.92
CA VAL A 89 -16.47 -1.25 6.20
C VAL A 89 -16.09 -2.72 6.15
N GLU A 90 -16.83 -3.53 6.86
CA GLU A 90 -16.73 -4.99 6.79
C GLU A 90 -17.32 -5.49 5.47
N GLN A 91 -16.85 -6.65 5.04
CA GLN A 91 -17.39 -7.33 3.87
C GLN A 91 -18.50 -8.29 4.29
N THR A 92 -19.74 -8.05 3.87
CA THR A 92 -20.88 -8.95 4.16
C THR A 92 -20.98 -10.09 3.15
N GLY A 93 -20.59 -9.85 1.89
CA GLY A 93 -20.76 -10.76 0.76
C GLY A 93 -22.09 -10.55 0.01
N ASP A 94 -22.97 -9.68 0.52
CA ASP A 94 -24.12 -9.19 -0.22
C ASP A 94 -23.73 -7.90 -0.96
N LEU A 95 -23.73 -7.97 -2.30
CA LEU A 95 -23.27 -6.86 -3.16
C LEU A 95 -24.05 -5.56 -2.91
N ALA A 96 -25.35 -5.65 -2.69
CA ALA A 96 -26.18 -4.45 -2.50
C ALA A 96 -25.86 -3.76 -1.16
N THR A 97 -25.72 -4.54 -0.09
CA THR A 97 -25.32 -4.05 1.23
C THR A 97 -23.90 -3.49 1.22
N ASP A 98 -22.96 -4.22 0.63
CA ASP A 98 -21.56 -3.82 0.52
C ASP A 98 -21.41 -2.52 -0.30
N ALA A 99 -22.15 -2.39 -1.40
CA ALA A 99 -22.17 -1.18 -2.22
C ALA A 99 -22.76 0.03 -1.48
N ALA A 100 -23.85 -0.15 -0.75
CA ALA A 100 -24.49 0.92 0.00
C ALA A 100 -23.61 1.42 1.16
N THR A 101 -23.03 0.50 1.94
CA THR A 101 -22.13 0.84 3.06
C THR A 101 -20.85 1.50 2.55
N LEU A 102 -20.29 1.00 1.48
CA LEU A 102 -19.09 1.58 0.86
C LEU A 102 -19.34 2.99 0.31
N ALA A 103 -20.49 3.22 -0.34
CA ALA A 103 -20.89 4.55 -0.82
C ALA A 103 -21.07 5.54 0.35
N ALA A 104 -21.69 5.11 1.45
CA ALA A 104 -21.83 5.92 2.65
C ALA A 104 -20.46 6.27 3.28
N ALA A 105 -19.53 5.30 3.33
CA ALA A 105 -18.18 5.50 3.83
C ALA A 105 -17.40 6.53 2.98
N PHE A 106 -17.43 6.43 1.66
CA PHE A 106 -16.80 7.42 0.78
C PHE A 106 -17.44 8.82 0.91
N ALA A 107 -18.76 8.90 1.06
CA ALA A 107 -19.44 10.16 1.34
C ALA A 107 -19.02 10.77 2.69
N GLN A 108 -18.83 9.95 3.72
CA GLN A 108 -18.30 10.38 5.02
C GLN A 108 -16.86 10.89 4.89
N LEU A 109 -15.99 10.17 4.20
CA LEU A 109 -14.61 10.57 3.95
C LEU A 109 -14.52 11.93 3.22
N ARG A 110 -15.37 12.14 2.19
CA ARG A 110 -15.43 13.45 1.49
C ARG A 110 -15.78 14.60 2.46
N ARG A 111 -16.77 14.40 3.33
CA ARG A 111 -17.13 15.40 4.34
C ARG A 111 -15.97 15.66 5.30
N LEU A 112 -15.36 14.62 5.87
CA LEU A 112 -14.23 14.75 6.80
C LEU A 112 -13.05 15.50 6.15
N LEU A 113 -12.69 15.17 4.91
CA LEU A 113 -11.61 15.86 4.18
C LEU A 113 -11.95 17.33 3.88
N ALA A 114 -13.22 17.67 3.63
CA ALA A 114 -13.64 19.03 3.42
C ALA A 114 -13.65 19.85 4.72
N ASP A 115 -14.20 19.29 5.80
CA ASP A 115 -14.36 19.96 7.10
C ASP A 115 -13.01 20.17 7.82
N LEU A 116 -12.09 19.22 7.67
CA LEU A 116 -10.78 19.23 8.34
C LEU A 116 -9.67 19.86 7.47
N LYS A 117 -10.00 20.39 6.30
CA LYS A 117 -9.02 20.99 5.38
C LYS A 117 -8.02 21.89 6.07
N SER A 118 -6.75 21.68 5.81
CA SER A 118 -5.64 22.42 6.43
C SER A 118 -4.60 22.79 5.38
N PRO A 119 -3.97 23.96 5.47
CA PRO A 119 -2.92 24.34 4.54
C PRO A 119 -1.67 23.50 4.75
N THR A 120 -0.94 23.23 3.66
CA THR A 120 0.39 22.64 3.70
C THR A 120 1.35 23.53 4.50
N ILE A 121 2.14 22.93 5.40
CA ILE A 121 3.24 23.61 6.08
C ILE A 121 4.48 23.48 5.18
N PRO A 122 4.98 24.60 4.60
CA PRO A 122 6.07 24.54 3.63
C PRO A 122 7.36 23.96 4.23
N GLY A 123 8.14 23.25 3.41
CA GLY A 123 9.44 22.70 3.80
C GLY A 123 9.39 21.42 4.65
N LEU A 124 8.21 20.89 4.91
CA LEU A 124 8.01 19.63 5.65
C LEU A 124 7.52 18.52 4.70
N PRO A 125 7.67 17.23 5.11
CA PRO A 125 7.18 16.09 4.33
C PRO A 125 5.68 16.20 4.01
N PRO A 126 5.20 15.57 2.92
CA PRO A 126 3.88 15.85 2.36
C PRO A 126 2.69 15.36 3.20
N PHE A 127 2.82 14.28 3.96
CA PHE A 127 1.74 13.83 4.83
C PHE A 127 1.84 14.50 6.20
N GLN A 128 0.99 15.52 6.42
CA GLN A 128 1.02 16.36 7.62
C GLN A 128 -0.24 16.21 8.48
N GLY A 129 -0.97 15.13 8.29
CA GLY A 129 -2.27 14.81 8.86
C GLY A 129 -3.31 14.61 7.77
N GLY A 130 -4.30 13.80 8.04
CA GLY A 130 -5.33 13.43 7.08
C GLY A 130 -5.87 12.03 7.27
N VAL A 131 -6.45 11.51 6.21
CA VAL A 131 -6.98 10.14 6.17
C VAL A 131 -5.87 9.21 5.71
N ALA A 132 -5.64 8.10 6.44
CA ALA A 132 -4.72 7.06 6.00
C ALA A 132 -5.28 5.67 6.34
N GLY A 133 -4.81 4.66 5.62
CA GLY A 133 -5.24 3.27 5.80
C GLY A 133 -5.34 2.52 4.49
N PHE A 134 -6.27 1.59 4.43
CA PHE A 134 -6.31 0.47 3.52
C PHE A 134 -7.67 0.33 2.80
N ALA A 135 -7.62 -0.10 1.54
CA ALA A 135 -8.77 -0.60 0.78
C ALA A 135 -8.43 -1.95 0.15
N ALA A 136 -9.31 -2.95 0.34
CA ALA A 136 -9.17 -4.28 -0.24
C ALA A 136 -9.36 -4.28 -1.76
N TYR A 137 -8.89 -5.33 -2.43
CA TYR A 137 -9.20 -5.57 -3.85
C TYR A 137 -10.71 -5.63 -4.08
N GLU A 138 -11.46 -6.26 -3.18
CA GLU A 138 -12.92 -6.41 -3.23
C GLU A 138 -13.65 -5.06 -3.14
N CYS A 139 -13.07 -4.05 -2.50
CA CYS A 139 -13.59 -2.68 -2.58
C CYS A 139 -13.73 -2.21 -4.04
N GLY A 140 -12.76 -2.56 -4.88
CA GLY A 140 -12.81 -2.30 -6.32
C GLY A 140 -13.87 -3.13 -7.04
N LEU A 141 -14.07 -4.40 -6.69
CA LEU A 141 -15.12 -5.25 -7.29
C LEU A 141 -16.51 -4.68 -6.99
N VAL A 142 -16.79 -4.37 -5.72
CA VAL A 142 -18.07 -3.77 -5.31
C VAL A 142 -18.34 -2.46 -6.06
N ARG A 143 -17.33 -1.61 -6.24
CA ARG A 143 -17.47 -0.38 -7.03
C ARG A 143 -17.71 -0.60 -8.52
N LEU A 144 -17.25 -1.72 -9.06
CA LEU A 144 -17.56 -2.14 -10.44
C LEU A 144 -18.95 -2.83 -10.55
N GLY A 145 -19.67 -3.01 -9.44
CA GLY A 145 -20.95 -3.73 -9.42
C GLY A 145 -20.78 -5.25 -9.54
N LEU A 146 -19.60 -5.77 -9.21
CA LEU A 146 -19.29 -7.19 -9.30
C LEU A 146 -19.43 -7.88 -7.93
N PRO A 147 -19.96 -9.12 -7.90
CA PRO A 147 -20.02 -9.91 -6.68
C PRO A 147 -18.60 -10.26 -6.19
N THR A 148 -18.45 -10.36 -4.89
CA THR A 148 -17.19 -10.79 -4.27
C THR A 148 -17.22 -12.30 -4.01
N PRO A 149 -16.06 -13.01 -4.12
CA PRO A 149 -15.99 -14.43 -3.80
C PRO A 149 -16.44 -14.72 -2.36
N SER A 150 -17.17 -15.82 -2.17
CA SER A 150 -17.63 -16.25 -0.84
C SER A 150 -16.50 -16.79 0.04
N ALA A 151 -15.54 -17.51 -0.56
CA ALA A 151 -14.33 -17.95 0.12
C ALA A 151 -13.36 -16.77 0.25
N ARG A 152 -13.23 -16.21 1.45
CA ARG A 152 -12.40 -15.04 1.74
C ARG A 152 -11.86 -15.07 3.16
N ASP A 153 -10.88 -14.22 3.46
CA ASP A 153 -10.47 -13.95 4.84
C ASP A 153 -11.52 -13.04 5.51
N PRO A 154 -12.24 -13.54 6.54
CA PRO A 154 -13.31 -12.79 7.17
C PRO A 154 -12.81 -11.61 8.01
N LEU A 155 -11.50 -11.52 8.28
CA LEU A 155 -10.90 -10.46 9.09
C LEU A 155 -10.36 -9.30 8.25
N VAL A 156 -10.36 -9.44 6.94
CA VAL A 156 -9.93 -8.37 6.03
C VAL A 156 -11.14 -7.53 5.62
N PRO A 157 -11.22 -6.25 6.06
CA PRO A 157 -12.35 -5.38 5.71
C PRO A 157 -12.29 -4.94 4.24
N LEU A 158 -13.41 -4.49 3.68
CA LEU A 158 -13.44 -3.82 2.37
C LEU A 158 -12.67 -2.51 2.39
N LEU A 159 -12.84 -1.74 3.47
CA LEU A 159 -12.23 -0.43 3.64
C LEU A 159 -11.92 -0.18 5.11
N SER A 160 -10.72 0.33 5.40
CA SER A 160 -10.33 0.78 6.72
C SER A 160 -9.46 2.03 6.56
N LEU A 161 -10.09 3.20 6.60
CA LEU A 161 -9.48 4.51 6.42
C LEU A 161 -9.81 5.39 7.63
N HIS A 162 -8.79 5.96 8.26
CA HIS A 162 -8.92 6.66 9.52
C HIS A 162 -8.30 8.05 9.45
N VAL A 163 -8.82 9.00 10.24
CA VAL A 163 -8.32 10.37 10.29
C VAL A 163 -7.28 10.49 11.39
N TYR A 164 -6.05 10.80 11.01
CA TYR A 164 -4.92 11.07 11.91
C TYR A 164 -4.63 12.56 11.94
N ASP A 165 -4.73 13.15 13.12
CA ASP A 165 -4.41 14.56 13.37
C ASP A 165 -2.98 14.76 13.88
N VAL A 166 -2.31 13.68 14.30
CA VAL A 166 -0.90 13.61 14.68
C VAL A 166 -0.16 12.62 13.78
N VAL A 167 0.91 13.08 13.14
CA VAL A 167 1.77 12.29 12.26
C VAL A 167 3.22 12.55 12.61
N PHE A 168 4.01 11.50 12.75
CA PHE A 168 5.47 11.59 12.66
C PHE A 168 5.88 11.44 11.20
N ALA A 169 6.61 12.43 10.68
CA ALA A 169 7.10 12.46 9.31
C ALA A 169 8.62 12.52 9.30
N PHE A 170 9.27 11.62 8.57
CA PHE A 170 10.72 11.54 8.46
C PHE A 170 11.17 11.75 7.02
N ASP A 171 12.18 12.60 6.82
CA ASP A 171 12.84 12.83 5.53
C ASP A 171 14.21 12.14 5.55
N HIS A 172 14.34 11.06 4.75
CA HIS A 172 15.55 10.25 4.66
C HIS A 172 16.72 11.00 4.03
N ASP A 173 16.45 11.96 3.12
CA ASP A 173 17.52 12.77 2.49
C ASP A 173 18.14 13.76 3.47
N LEU A 174 17.32 14.32 4.37
CA LEU A 174 17.77 15.25 5.39
C LEU A 174 18.21 14.55 6.69
N GLY A 175 17.86 13.27 6.89
CA GLY A 175 18.07 12.56 8.16
C GLY A 175 17.31 13.21 9.32
N ARG A 176 16.13 13.82 9.08
CA ARG A 176 15.39 14.60 10.06
C ARG A 176 13.93 14.16 10.14
N GLY A 177 13.38 14.25 11.35
CA GLY A 177 11.98 13.91 11.61
C GLY A 177 11.22 15.03 12.32
N TRP A 178 9.90 15.04 12.15
CA TRP A 178 8.98 15.99 12.79
C TRP A 178 7.71 15.27 13.23
N PHE A 179 7.26 15.58 14.44
CA PHE A 179 5.89 15.33 14.85
C PHE A 179 5.03 16.52 14.44
N LEU A 180 3.96 16.26 13.71
CA LEU A 180 3.04 17.25 13.16
C LEU A 180 1.67 17.01 13.79
N SER A 181 1.13 18.01 14.51
CA SER A 181 -0.22 17.95 15.06
C SER A 181 -1.04 19.11 14.53
N GLN A 182 -2.08 18.79 13.76
CA GLN A 182 -2.91 19.81 13.08
C GLN A 182 -3.85 20.56 14.02
N GLY A 183 -4.16 19.99 15.19
CA GLY A 183 -5.13 20.56 16.13
C GLY A 183 -6.57 20.58 15.64
N VAL A 184 -6.87 19.83 14.57
CA VAL A 184 -8.24 19.63 14.07
C VAL A 184 -9.04 18.71 15.02
N PRO A 185 -10.38 18.85 15.10
CA PRO A 185 -11.27 19.75 14.37
C PRO A 185 -11.43 21.14 14.99
N ALA A 186 -10.57 21.54 15.95
CA ALA A 186 -10.67 22.87 16.54
C ALA A 186 -10.52 23.98 15.47
N THR A 187 -11.29 25.03 15.60
CA THR A 187 -11.29 26.17 14.70
C THR A 187 -10.60 27.39 15.35
N GLY A 188 -9.86 28.12 14.55
CA GLY A 188 -9.10 29.29 15.02
C GLY A 188 -7.75 28.95 15.67
N PRO A 189 -6.75 29.84 15.55
CA PRO A 189 -5.37 29.51 15.90
C PRO A 189 -5.15 29.15 17.37
N VAL A 190 -5.84 29.80 18.29
CA VAL A 190 -5.68 29.58 19.74
C VAL A 190 -6.19 28.19 20.15
N ALA A 191 -7.42 27.85 19.75
CA ALA A 191 -8.01 26.55 20.06
C ALA A 191 -7.24 25.41 19.41
N ARG A 192 -6.76 25.60 18.17
CA ARG A 192 -5.92 24.62 17.47
C ARG A 192 -4.59 24.40 18.18
N ARG A 193 -3.92 25.44 18.69
CA ARG A 193 -2.67 25.31 19.47
C ARG A 193 -2.86 24.44 20.71
N HIS A 194 -3.92 24.73 21.48
CA HIS A 194 -4.23 23.97 22.68
C HIS A 194 -4.45 22.49 22.35
N ARG A 195 -5.37 22.22 21.41
CA ARG A 195 -5.68 20.85 20.99
C ARG A 195 -4.48 20.14 20.37
N ALA A 196 -3.67 20.81 19.54
CA ALA A 196 -2.49 20.22 18.93
C ALA A 196 -1.47 19.75 19.98
N THR A 197 -1.30 20.52 21.06
CA THR A 197 -0.43 20.15 22.18
C THR A 197 -0.99 18.94 22.93
N GLU A 198 -2.27 18.98 23.31
CA GLU A 198 -2.93 17.87 24.01
C GLU A 198 -2.85 16.57 23.22
N ARG A 199 -3.14 16.62 21.91
CA ARG A 199 -3.12 15.45 21.06
C ARG A 199 -1.72 14.86 20.90
N LEU A 200 -0.72 15.70 20.64
CA LEU A 200 0.67 15.24 20.54
C LEU A 200 1.12 14.58 21.84
N ASP A 201 0.87 15.23 22.97
CA ASP A 201 1.28 14.73 24.28
C ASP A 201 0.55 13.41 24.61
N ALA A 202 -0.76 13.29 24.26
CA ALA A 202 -1.51 12.05 24.43
C ALA A 202 -0.94 10.89 23.57
N VAL A 203 -0.67 11.12 22.28
CA VAL A 203 -0.09 10.09 21.39
C VAL A 203 1.29 9.64 21.88
N LEU A 204 2.13 10.58 22.34
CA LEU A 204 3.47 10.25 22.86
C LEU A 204 3.44 9.54 24.23
N ALA A 205 2.42 9.83 25.05
CA ALA A 205 2.23 9.20 26.36
C ALA A 205 1.53 7.83 26.27
N ALA A 206 0.87 7.51 25.14
CA ALA A 206 0.13 6.27 25.00
C ALA A 206 1.04 5.06 25.22
N VAL A 207 0.72 4.28 26.26
CA VAL A 207 1.31 2.96 26.50
C VAL A 207 0.42 1.96 25.74
N PRO A 208 0.97 1.18 24.80
CA PRO A 208 0.17 0.22 24.04
C PRO A 208 -0.50 -0.78 24.98
N ALA A 209 -1.82 -0.90 24.88
CA ALA A 209 -2.51 -2.01 25.53
C ALA A 209 -2.13 -3.32 24.80
N PRO A 210 -2.01 -4.45 25.55
CA PRO A 210 -1.85 -5.75 24.88
C PRO A 210 -3.05 -5.96 23.95
N ALA A 211 -2.77 -6.33 22.70
CA ALA A 211 -3.81 -6.61 21.73
C ALA A 211 -4.68 -7.76 22.24
N ALA A 212 -5.98 -7.53 22.37
CA ALA A 212 -6.93 -8.61 22.58
C ALA A 212 -6.99 -9.42 21.27
N HIS A 213 -6.39 -10.60 21.26
CA HIS A 213 -6.52 -11.49 20.12
C HIS A 213 -7.90 -12.13 20.16
N PRO A 214 -8.76 -11.98 19.13
CA PRO A 214 -9.91 -12.86 18.98
C PRO A 214 -9.36 -14.29 18.91
N GLY A 215 -10.09 -15.24 19.50
CA GLY A 215 -9.66 -16.62 19.59
C GLY A 215 -9.21 -17.19 18.23
N ARG A 216 -8.37 -18.21 18.27
CA ARG A 216 -7.76 -18.83 17.09
C ARG A 216 -8.83 -19.25 16.10
N LEU A 217 -8.88 -18.60 14.94
CA LEU A 217 -9.79 -18.95 13.85
C LEU A 217 -9.07 -19.93 12.90
N ALA A 218 -9.84 -20.73 12.17
CA ALA A 218 -9.28 -21.59 11.13
C ALA A 218 -8.82 -20.73 9.92
N ALA A 219 -7.65 -21.01 9.40
CA ALA A 219 -7.13 -20.31 8.23
C ALA A 219 -8.07 -20.53 7.01
N PRO A 220 -8.51 -19.47 6.32
CA PRO A 220 -9.34 -19.62 5.14
C PRO A 220 -8.51 -20.13 3.98
N GLY A 221 -8.84 -21.32 3.46
CA GLY A 221 -8.43 -21.84 2.15
C GLY A 221 -6.92 -21.94 1.92
N GLY A 222 -6.41 -23.11 2.04
CA GLY A 222 -5.11 -23.59 1.60
C GLY A 222 -5.15 -25.09 1.69
N GLU A 223 -5.60 -25.76 0.62
CA GLU A 223 -5.85 -27.20 0.67
C GLU A 223 -4.63 -28.01 0.19
N HIS A 224 -3.67 -27.34 -0.46
CA HIS A 224 -2.55 -28.00 -1.12
C HIS A 224 -1.23 -27.61 -0.48
N ALA A 225 -0.54 -28.59 0.12
CA ALA A 225 0.80 -28.38 0.68
C ALA A 225 1.78 -27.87 -0.39
N LEU A 226 2.55 -26.85 -0.05
CA LEU A 226 3.57 -26.29 -0.95
C LEU A 226 4.85 -27.12 -0.87
N PRO A 227 5.28 -27.78 -1.96
CA PRO A 227 6.52 -28.53 -1.98
C PRO A 227 7.73 -27.67 -1.58
N GLY A 228 8.57 -28.21 -0.71
CA GLY A 228 9.77 -27.51 -0.22
C GLY A 228 9.54 -26.52 0.93
N HIS A 229 8.27 -26.23 1.31
CA HIS A 229 7.92 -25.33 2.40
C HIS A 229 6.92 -25.99 3.37
N PRO A 230 7.40 -26.84 4.29
CA PRO A 230 6.53 -27.55 5.24
C PRO A 230 5.66 -26.59 6.05
N GLY A 231 4.36 -26.91 6.17
CA GLY A 231 3.38 -26.08 6.89
C GLY A 231 2.78 -24.95 6.05
N VAL A 232 3.31 -24.62 4.89
CA VAL A 232 2.72 -23.68 3.94
C VAL A 232 1.78 -24.41 2.99
N CYS A 233 0.56 -23.90 2.86
CA CYS A 233 -0.44 -24.41 1.92
C CYS A 233 -0.79 -23.36 0.86
N SER A 234 -1.17 -23.81 -0.34
CA SER A 234 -1.67 -22.97 -1.43
C SER A 234 -3.15 -23.24 -1.70
N THR A 235 -3.87 -22.27 -2.23
CA THR A 235 -5.23 -22.46 -2.76
C THR A 235 -5.28 -23.36 -4.00
N HIS A 236 -4.15 -23.56 -4.67
CA HIS A 236 -4.04 -24.38 -5.86
C HIS A 236 -2.91 -25.40 -5.74
N SER A 237 -3.16 -26.63 -6.18
CA SER A 237 -2.08 -27.55 -6.55
C SER A 237 -1.39 -27.06 -7.83
N ARG A 238 -0.20 -27.58 -8.13
CA ARG A 238 0.43 -27.30 -9.43
C ARG A 238 -0.52 -27.62 -10.60
N ALA A 239 -1.22 -28.75 -10.55
CA ALA A 239 -2.13 -29.16 -11.62
C ALA A 239 -3.29 -28.18 -11.81
N SER A 240 -4.00 -27.82 -10.71
CA SER A 240 -5.13 -26.90 -10.78
C SER A 240 -4.72 -25.47 -11.14
N TYR A 241 -3.51 -25.02 -10.75
CA TYR A 241 -2.97 -23.74 -11.21
C TYR A 241 -2.72 -23.73 -12.73
N LEU A 242 -2.15 -24.81 -13.28
CA LEU A 242 -1.95 -24.93 -14.72
C LEU A 242 -3.30 -24.93 -15.49
N GLU A 243 -4.33 -25.56 -14.93
CA GLU A 243 -5.69 -25.56 -15.50
C GLU A 243 -6.30 -24.17 -15.47
N MET A 244 -6.16 -23.46 -14.35
CA MET A 244 -6.60 -22.05 -14.21
C MET A 244 -5.93 -21.16 -15.27
N VAL A 245 -4.62 -21.30 -15.48
CA VAL A 245 -3.89 -20.53 -16.51
C VAL A 245 -4.38 -20.90 -17.92
N ARG A 246 -4.61 -22.19 -18.23
CA ARG A 246 -5.18 -22.59 -19.54
C ARG A 246 -6.54 -21.97 -19.78
N ALA A 247 -7.43 -22.02 -18.78
CA ALA A 247 -8.74 -21.37 -18.87
C ALA A 247 -8.61 -19.85 -19.10
N GLY A 248 -7.66 -19.19 -18.43
CA GLY A 248 -7.34 -17.79 -18.68
C GLY A 248 -6.90 -17.51 -20.12
N ILE A 249 -6.03 -18.36 -20.69
CA ILE A 249 -5.59 -18.28 -22.09
C ILE A 249 -6.79 -18.46 -23.05
N ASP A 250 -7.71 -19.36 -22.73
CA ASP A 250 -8.90 -19.61 -23.56
C ASP A 250 -9.81 -18.39 -23.59
N PHE A 251 -10.01 -17.67 -22.48
CA PHE A 251 -10.73 -16.40 -22.46
C PHE A 251 -10.04 -15.31 -23.33
N VAL A 252 -8.70 -15.25 -23.30
CA VAL A 252 -7.95 -14.34 -24.17
C VAL A 252 -8.13 -14.70 -25.64
N ARG A 253 -8.05 -15.98 -26.01
CA ARG A 253 -8.23 -16.47 -27.38
C ARG A 253 -9.65 -16.31 -27.89
N ALA A 254 -10.64 -16.41 -27.00
CA ALA A 254 -12.05 -16.13 -27.32
C ALA A 254 -12.33 -14.66 -27.57
N GLY A 255 -11.40 -13.77 -27.20
CA GLY A 255 -11.55 -12.32 -27.36
C GLY A 255 -12.31 -11.63 -26.21
N ASP A 256 -12.57 -12.33 -25.10
CA ASP A 256 -13.21 -11.75 -23.92
C ASP A 256 -12.34 -10.67 -23.26
N ILE A 257 -11.03 -10.91 -23.20
CA ILE A 257 -10.01 -10.06 -22.57
C ILE A 257 -8.71 -10.09 -23.36
N PHE A 258 -7.86 -9.09 -23.16
CA PHE A 258 -6.48 -9.11 -23.67
C PHE A 258 -5.52 -9.76 -22.67
N GLN A 259 -5.81 -9.62 -21.37
CA GLN A 259 -5.01 -10.14 -20.27
C GLN A 259 -5.86 -10.24 -19.00
N ALA A 260 -5.56 -11.22 -18.15
CA ALA A 260 -5.98 -11.26 -16.75
C ALA A 260 -4.78 -11.59 -15.85
N ASN A 261 -4.66 -10.89 -14.70
CA ASN A 261 -3.67 -11.24 -13.68
C ASN A 261 -4.24 -12.34 -12.79
N LEU A 262 -3.74 -13.57 -12.91
CA LEU A 262 -4.18 -14.72 -12.10
C LEU A 262 -3.17 -15.02 -10.99
N ALA A 263 -3.68 -15.33 -9.79
CA ALA A 263 -2.88 -15.52 -8.60
C ALA A 263 -3.31 -16.76 -7.80
N GLN A 264 -2.42 -17.22 -6.94
CA GLN A 264 -2.70 -18.19 -5.88
C GLN A 264 -2.39 -17.56 -4.52
N ARG A 265 -3.15 -17.95 -3.49
CA ARG A 265 -2.91 -17.51 -2.11
C ARG A 265 -2.21 -18.61 -1.34
N PHE A 266 -1.23 -18.21 -0.54
CA PHE A 266 -0.48 -19.05 0.37
C PHE A 266 -0.89 -18.74 1.80
N THR A 267 -1.00 -19.79 2.64
CA THR A 267 -1.35 -19.66 4.05
C THR A 267 -0.44 -20.54 4.89
N VAL A 268 -0.14 -20.09 6.10
CA VAL A 268 0.58 -20.87 7.11
C VAL A 268 -0.07 -20.63 8.46
N ALA A 269 -0.24 -21.69 9.26
CA ALA A 269 -0.67 -21.55 10.65
C ALA A 269 0.45 -20.86 11.44
N ALA A 270 0.13 -19.73 12.08
CA ALA A 270 1.10 -18.91 12.80
C ALA A 270 0.42 -18.17 13.94
N ASP A 271 1.11 -18.12 15.08
CA ASP A 271 0.79 -17.24 16.19
C ASP A 271 2.02 -16.37 16.44
N VAL A 272 2.06 -15.22 15.80
CA VAL A 272 3.27 -14.39 15.68
C VAL A 272 2.92 -12.92 15.83
N ASP A 273 3.81 -12.16 16.49
CA ASP A 273 3.68 -10.71 16.61
C ASP A 273 3.73 -10.05 15.21
N PRO A 274 2.68 -9.34 14.78
CA PRO A 274 2.66 -8.67 13.47
C PRO A 274 3.83 -7.69 13.27
N PHE A 275 4.29 -7.04 14.35
CA PHE A 275 5.45 -6.15 14.27
C PHE A 275 6.73 -6.94 13.93
N ALA A 276 6.93 -8.12 14.53
CA ALA A 276 8.07 -8.97 14.21
C ALA A 276 8.05 -9.45 12.75
N VAL A 277 6.85 -9.78 12.22
CA VAL A 277 6.68 -10.12 10.80
C VAL A 277 7.07 -8.96 9.90
N TYR A 278 6.59 -7.75 10.21
CA TYR A 278 6.90 -6.56 9.43
C TYR A 278 8.40 -6.22 9.46
N ASP A 279 9.02 -6.23 10.64
CA ASP A 279 10.43 -5.92 10.80
C ASP A 279 11.33 -6.92 10.03
N MET A 280 10.98 -8.22 10.10
CA MET A 280 11.67 -9.24 9.30
C MET A 280 11.47 -9.02 7.79
N ALA A 281 10.23 -8.77 7.35
CA ALA A 281 9.93 -8.53 5.95
C ALA A 281 10.66 -7.28 5.41
N ARG A 282 10.71 -6.21 6.19
CA ARG A 282 11.41 -4.97 5.88
C ARG A 282 12.91 -5.16 5.67
N ARG A 283 13.54 -6.01 6.46
CA ARG A 283 14.98 -6.33 6.35
C ARG A 283 15.27 -7.28 5.19
N THR A 284 14.38 -8.23 4.94
CA THR A 284 14.54 -9.28 3.93
C THR A 284 14.23 -8.77 2.52
N ASN A 285 13.22 -7.90 2.38
CA ASN A 285 12.70 -7.40 1.10
C ASN A 285 12.42 -5.88 1.18
N PRO A 286 13.44 -5.02 1.39
CA PRO A 286 13.21 -3.59 1.44
C PRO A 286 12.56 -3.08 0.14
N ALA A 287 11.57 -2.20 0.28
CA ALA A 287 10.83 -1.64 -0.84
C ALA A 287 10.49 -0.16 -0.62
N PRO A 288 10.33 0.65 -1.71
CA PRO A 288 10.11 2.10 -1.59
C PRO A 288 8.70 2.47 -1.11
N PHE A 289 7.72 1.58 -1.23
CA PHE A 289 6.35 1.78 -0.79
C PHE A 289 5.92 0.70 0.20
N ALA A 290 6.82 0.36 1.12
CA ALA A 290 6.53 -0.55 2.22
C ALA A 290 5.51 0.07 3.18
N GLY A 291 4.83 -0.77 3.96
CA GLY A 291 3.90 -0.26 4.96
C GLY A 291 3.37 -1.32 5.89
N PHE A 292 3.02 -0.86 7.08
CA PHE A 292 2.34 -1.63 8.11
C PHE A 292 1.01 -0.95 8.44
N PHE A 293 -0.03 -1.73 8.60
CA PHE A 293 -1.32 -1.20 9.03
C PHE A 293 -2.08 -2.20 9.89
N ALA A 294 -2.42 -1.78 11.12
CA ALA A 294 -3.29 -2.54 12.01
C ALA A 294 -4.75 -2.28 11.65
N ALA A 295 -5.39 -3.19 10.91
CA ALA A 295 -6.74 -3.04 10.38
C ALA A 295 -7.87 -3.49 11.35
N GLY A 296 -7.55 -3.70 12.62
CA GLY A 296 -8.49 -4.16 13.64
C GLY A 296 -8.52 -5.69 13.79
N GLY A 297 -9.05 -6.42 12.82
CA GLY A 297 -9.08 -7.90 12.83
C GLY A 297 -7.81 -8.57 12.34
N CYS A 298 -7.05 -7.88 11.48
CA CYS A 298 -5.79 -8.34 10.91
C CYS A 298 -4.76 -7.22 10.83
N THR A 299 -3.54 -7.57 10.49
CA THR A 299 -2.47 -6.61 10.23
C THR A 299 -1.89 -6.83 8.84
N ILE A 300 -1.70 -5.75 8.10
CA ILE A 300 -1.10 -5.73 6.77
C ILE A 300 0.37 -5.35 6.91
N ALA A 301 1.27 -6.21 6.43
CA ALA A 301 2.71 -6.00 6.37
C ALA A 301 3.17 -6.07 4.91
N SER A 302 3.33 -4.91 4.27
CA SER A 302 3.58 -4.78 2.84
C SER A 302 5.01 -4.36 2.53
N MET A 303 5.62 -5.03 1.56
CA MET A 303 6.90 -4.67 0.93
C MET A 303 6.67 -4.33 -0.54
N SER A 304 5.71 -3.45 -0.80
CA SER A 304 5.34 -3.11 -2.17
C SER A 304 6.39 -2.26 -2.88
N PRO A 305 6.78 -2.65 -4.10
CA PRO A 305 7.64 -1.81 -4.94
C PRO A 305 6.85 -0.81 -5.79
N GLU A 306 5.52 -0.89 -5.82
CA GLU A 306 4.70 -0.19 -6.81
C GLU A 306 3.86 0.93 -6.20
N ARG A 307 4.02 2.16 -6.73
CA ARG A 307 3.10 3.27 -6.46
C ARG A 307 1.85 3.08 -7.31
N PHE A 308 0.70 3.03 -6.65
CA PHE A 308 -0.59 2.97 -7.32
C PHE A 308 -1.00 4.35 -7.82
N LEU A 309 -1.13 5.33 -6.93
CA LEU A 309 -1.66 6.66 -7.24
C LEU A 309 -1.02 7.72 -6.36
N GLN A 310 -0.60 8.83 -6.96
CA GLN A 310 -0.15 10.03 -6.25
C GLN A 310 -0.93 11.24 -6.73
N VAL A 311 -1.29 12.14 -5.80
CA VAL A 311 -1.86 13.46 -6.13
C VAL A 311 -1.03 14.55 -5.45
N ARG A 312 -0.54 15.49 -6.25
CA ARG A 312 0.15 16.70 -5.77
C ARG A 312 -0.25 17.91 -6.61
N GLY A 313 -0.67 18.99 -5.97
CA GLY A 313 -1.07 20.22 -6.67
C GLY A 313 -2.20 20.02 -7.70
N GLY A 314 -3.12 19.06 -7.44
CA GLY A 314 -4.20 18.69 -8.34
C GLY A 314 -3.78 17.89 -9.57
N VAL A 315 -2.51 17.45 -9.66
CA VAL A 315 -2.03 16.52 -10.69
C VAL A 315 -2.01 15.12 -10.11
N VAL A 316 -2.72 14.21 -10.76
CA VAL A 316 -2.70 12.77 -10.47
C VAL A 316 -1.61 12.12 -11.29
N ARG A 317 -0.84 11.20 -10.68
CA ARG A 317 0.12 10.31 -11.37
C ARG A 317 -0.12 8.87 -10.93
N MET A 318 -0.03 7.97 -11.89
CA MET A 318 -0.03 6.52 -11.66
C MET A 318 1.22 5.92 -12.30
N HIS A 319 1.84 4.95 -11.62
CA HIS A 319 3.15 4.42 -11.98
C HIS A 319 3.08 2.90 -12.21
N PRO A 320 2.38 2.40 -13.25
CA PRO A 320 2.32 0.98 -13.52
C PRO A 320 3.70 0.40 -13.84
N ILE A 321 3.97 -0.75 -13.22
CA ILE A 321 5.20 -1.53 -13.40
C ILE A 321 4.86 -2.82 -14.17
N LYS A 322 5.61 -3.11 -15.25
CA LYS A 322 5.60 -4.41 -15.93
C LYS A 322 7.03 -4.78 -16.32
N GLY A 323 7.30 -6.07 -16.27
CA GLY A 323 8.65 -6.56 -16.49
C GLY A 323 9.56 -6.34 -15.28
N THR A 324 10.25 -7.37 -14.89
CA THR A 324 11.21 -7.35 -13.77
C THR A 324 12.38 -8.24 -14.10
N ARG A 325 13.58 -7.74 -13.83
CA ARG A 325 14.81 -8.54 -13.84
C ARG A 325 15.53 -8.36 -12.50
N ARG A 326 16.08 -9.46 -12.00
CA ARG A 326 16.87 -9.45 -10.76
C ARG A 326 18.23 -8.83 -11.00
N MET A 327 18.72 -8.03 -10.04
CA MET A 327 20.11 -7.60 -9.99
C MET A 327 20.94 -8.63 -9.22
N ILE A 328 22.07 -9.04 -9.77
CA ILE A 328 22.96 -10.03 -9.18
C ILE A 328 24.27 -9.43 -8.67
N ALA A 329 24.32 -8.08 -8.59
CA ALA A 329 25.49 -7.30 -8.17
C ALA A 329 26.75 -7.52 -9.06
N SER A 330 26.53 -7.84 -10.34
CA SER A 330 27.55 -7.85 -11.38
C SER A 330 27.23 -6.76 -12.40
N PRO A 331 28.01 -5.67 -12.50
CA PRO A 331 27.68 -4.54 -13.36
C PRO A 331 27.40 -4.92 -14.82
N GLU A 332 28.16 -5.85 -15.37
CA GLU A 332 27.98 -6.33 -16.74
C GLU A 332 26.68 -7.16 -16.88
N ALA A 333 26.43 -8.10 -15.98
CA ALA A 333 25.22 -8.93 -16.02
C ALA A 333 23.96 -8.08 -15.75
N ASP A 334 24.06 -7.09 -14.87
CA ASP A 334 22.95 -6.17 -14.58
C ASP A 334 22.65 -5.24 -15.76
N LEU A 335 23.67 -4.82 -16.53
CA LEU A 335 23.48 -4.09 -17.78
C LEU A 335 22.81 -4.97 -18.85
N TYR A 336 23.24 -6.22 -19.00
CA TYR A 336 22.61 -7.18 -19.91
C TYR A 336 21.14 -7.44 -19.54
N ALA A 337 20.86 -7.67 -18.26
CA ALA A 337 19.51 -7.86 -17.77
C ALA A 337 18.61 -6.64 -18.03
N GLY A 338 19.14 -5.44 -17.90
CA GLY A 338 18.45 -4.19 -18.26
C GLY A 338 18.17 -4.09 -19.75
N ALA A 339 19.17 -4.34 -20.59
CA ALA A 339 19.02 -4.33 -22.04
C ALA A 339 18.03 -5.41 -22.54
N ASP A 340 18.07 -6.63 -21.96
CA ASP A 340 17.10 -7.69 -22.24
C ASP A 340 15.68 -7.26 -21.88
N LEU A 341 15.50 -6.60 -20.74
CA LEU A 341 14.20 -6.10 -20.30
C LEU A 341 13.69 -4.99 -21.24
N GLU A 342 14.54 -4.04 -21.64
CA GLU A 342 14.18 -2.99 -22.59
C GLU A 342 13.85 -3.53 -23.99
N ALA A 343 14.51 -4.61 -24.41
CA ALA A 343 14.27 -5.28 -25.68
C ALA A 343 13.08 -6.24 -25.67
N SER A 344 12.58 -6.60 -24.48
CA SER A 344 11.46 -7.54 -24.33
C SER A 344 10.16 -7.02 -24.96
N GLY A 345 9.82 -7.55 -26.13
CA GLY A 345 8.56 -7.21 -26.81
C GLY A 345 7.32 -7.54 -25.99
N LYS A 346 7.33 -8.66 -25.23
CA LYS A 346 6.25 -9.07 -24.33
C LYS A 346 6.05 -8.04 -23.22
N ASP A 347 7.10 -7.75 -22.44
CA ASP A 347 7.02 -6.84 -21.28
C ASP A 347 6.59 -5.43 -21.72
N ARG A 348 7.08 -4.96 -22.86
CA ARG A 348 6.69 -3.66 -23.45
C ARG A 348 5.22 -3.63 -23.88
N ALA A 349 4.73 -4.68 -24.57
CA ALA A 349 3.34 -4.76 -25.03
C ALA A 349 2.38 -4.79 -23.84
N GLU A 350 2.70 -5.56 -22.80
CA GLU A 350 1.92 -5.58 -21.56
C GLU A 350 1.90 -4.21 -20.87
N ASN A 351 3.06 -3.53 -20.80
CA ASN A 351 3.15 -2.21 -20.19
C ASN A 351 2.32 -1.17 -20.96
N VAL A 352 2.40 -1.14 -22.29
CA VAL A 352 1.61 -0.23 -23.15
C VAL A 352 0.11 -0.46 -22.96
N MET A 353 -0.34 -1.72 -22.88
CA MET A 353 -1.73 -2.05 -22.62
C MET A 353 -2.20 -1.52 -21.26
N ILE A 354 -1.39 -1.65 -20.22
CA ILE A 354 -1.73 -1.13 -18.87
C ILE A 354 -1.70 0.40 -18.87
N VAL A 355 -0.80 1.04 -19.60
CA VAL A 355 -0.79 2.50 -19.78
C VAL A 355 -2.13 2.98 -20.37
N ASP A 356 -2.67 2.29 -21.36
CA ASP A 356 -3.97 2.67 -21.95
C ASP A 356 -5.13 2.48 -20.96
N LEU A 357 -5.11 1.40 -20.18
CA LEU A 357 -6.07 1.17 -19.09
C LEU A 357 -6.02 2.29 -18.03
N VAL A 358 -4.82 2.68 -17.61
CA VAL A 358 -4.61 3.77 -16.63
C VAL A 358 -5.06 5.12 -17.22
N ARG A 359 -4.80 5.39 -18.51
CA ARG A 359 -5.33 6.59 -19.20
C ARG A 359 -6.86 6.63 -19.16
N ASN A 360 -7.52 5.51 -19.37
CA ASN A 360 -8.97 5.40 -19.26
C ASN A 360 -9.46 5.69 -17.83
N ASP A 361 -8.81 5.15 -16.79
CA ASP A 361 -9.14 5.44 -15.40
C ASP A 361 -9.02 6.95 -15.09
N LEU A 362 -7.90 7.57 -15.48
CA LEU A 362 -7.68 9.01 -15.28
C LEU A 362 -8.63 9.89 -16.09
N ALA A 363 -9.02 9.48 -17.29
CA ALA A 363 -9.97 10.23 -18.13
C ALA A 363 -11.35 10.42 -17.45
N ARG A 364 -11.70 9.54 -16.51
CA ARG A 364 -12.95 9.62 -15.74
C ARG A 364 -12.98 10.79 -14.75
N VAL A 365 -11.82 11.27 -14.28
CA VAL A 365 -11.69 12.28 -13.21
C VAL A 365 -10.82 13.46 -13.60
N CYS A 366 -10.01 13.35 -14.62
CA CYS A 366 -9.13 14.42 -15.09
C CYS A 366 -9.76 15.20 -16.26
N THR A 367 -9.27 16.42 -16.48
CA THR A 367 -9.61 17.17 -17.71
C THR A 367 -9.06 16.42 -18.92
N PRO A 368 -9.86 16.14 -19.97
CA PRO A 368 -9.46 15.23 -21.07
C PRO A 368 -8.12 15.59 -21.72
N ALA A 369 -7.90 16.87 -22.02
CA ALA A 369 -6.66 17.35 -22.65
C ALA A 369 -5.42 17.27 -21.73
N SER A 370 -5.58 16.95 -20.42
CA SER A 370 -4.47 16.89 -19.47
C SER A 370 -3.90 15.49 -19.28
N VAL A 371 -4.63 14.45 -19.74
CA VAL A 371 -4.16 13.06 -19.58
C VAL A 371 -3.04 12.79 -20.58
N ARG A 372 -1.85 12.53 -20.07
CA ARG A 372 -0.65 12.30 -20.88
C ARG A 372 0.24 11.21 -20.29
N VAL A 373 1.05 10.61 -21.11
CA VAL A 373 2.11 9.68 -20.70
C VAL A 373 3.39 10.51 -20.50
N GLU A 374 3.86 10.63 -19.24
CA GLU A 374 5.08 11.34 -18.89
C GLU A 374 6.32 10.47 -19.11
N ALA A 375 6.19 9.15 -18.93
CA ALA A 375 7.21 8.17 -19.26
C ALA A 375 6.57 6.89 -19.77
N LEU A 376 7.18 6.24 -20.77
CA LEU A 376 6.69 4.98 -21.36
C LEU A 376 7.81 3.94 -21.35
N CYS A 377 7.57 2.79 -20.68
CA CYS A 377 8.48 1.65 -20.62
C CYS A 377 9.92 2.04 -20.27
N ARG A 378 10.09 2.91 -19.27
CA ARG A 378 11.40 3.38 -18.84
C ARG A 378 12.02 2.37 -17.88
N LEU A 379 13.30 2.03 -18.07
CA LEU A 379 14.05 1.17 -17.17
C LEU A 379 14.38 1.93 -15.88
N GLU A 380 13.88 1.42 -14.75
CA GLU A 380 14.24 1.90 -13.43
C GLU A 380 15.04 0.82 -12.70
N ARG A 381 16.18 1.23 -12.13
CA ARG A 381 17.10 0.34 -11.42
C ARG A 381 16.99 0.56 -9.93
N TYR A 382 16.70 -0.52 -9.21
CA TYR A 382 16.68 -0.59 -7.75
C TYR A 382 17.83 -1.48 -7.29
N ARG A 383 18.13 -1.48 -6.02
CA ARG A 383 19.27 -2.23 -5.46
C ARG A 383 19.26 -3.73 -5.81
N TYR A 384 18.08 -4.34 -5.93
CA TYR A 384 17.93 -5.80 -6.13
C TYR A 384 17.19 -6.17 -7.40
N VAL A 385 16.56 -5.22 -8.06
CA VAL A 385 15.72 -5.47 -9.23
C VAL A 385 15.74 -4.29 -10.20
N GLN A 386 15.45 -4.58 -11.47
CA GLN A 386 15.19 -3.59 -12.50
C GLN A 386 13.77 -3.76 -13.01
N HIS A 387 13.08 -2.66 -13.26
CA HIS A 387 11.67 -2.64 -13.71
C HIS A 387 11.50 -1.77 -14.96
N LEU A 388 10.51 -2.13 -15.81
CA LEU A 388 9.96 -1.21 -16.79
C LEU A 388 8.78 -0.46 -16.16
N VAL A 389 8.95 0.83 -15.95
CA VAL A 389 7.96 1.73 -15.36
C VAL A 389 7.41 2.68 -16.41
N SER A 390 6.09 2.87 -16.41
CA SER A 390 5.47 3.96 -17.13
C SER A 390 4.82 4.94 -16.16
N ILE A 391 4.70 6.20 -16.56
CA ILE A 391 4.08 7.25 -15.75
C ILE A 391 2.97 7.89 -16.58
N VAL A 392 1.75 7.80 -16.07
CA VAL A 392 0.58 8.46 -16.67
C VAL A 392 0.10 9.54 -15.72
N ALA A 393 -0.04 10.75 -16.22
CA ALA A 393 -0.47 11.90 -15.44
C ALA A 393 -1.73 12.55 -16.00
N GLY A 394 -2.49 13.23 -15.13
CA GLY A 394 -3.64 14.05 -15.51
C GLY A 394 -3.95 15.09 -14.44
N ARG A 395 -4.59 16.19 -14.83
CA ARG A 395 -5.06 17.23 -13.89
C ARG A 395 -6.50 16.95 -13.52
N LEU A 396 -6.78 16.85 -12.22
CA LEU A 396 -8.15 16.70 -11.72
C LEU A 396 -9.08 17.80 -12.24
N ARG A 397 -10.31 17.43 -12.58
CA ARG A 397 -11.36 18.39 -12.91
C ARG A 397 -11.67 19.28 -11.70
N PRO A 398 -12.07 20.54 -11.91
CA PRO A 398 -12.56 21.41 -10.83
C PRO A 398 -13.65 20.71 -10.00
N GLY A 399 -13.56 20.80 -8.68
CA GLY A 399 -14.51 20.18 -7.76
C GLY A 399 -14.20 18.72 -7.40
N LEU A 400 -13.27 18.06 -8.10
CA LEU A 400 -12.81 16.71 -7.74
C LEU A 400 -11.52 16.77 -6.94
N GLY A 401 -11.36 15.78 -6.03
CA GLY A 401 -10.22 15.65 -5.14
C GLY A 401 -9.49 14.32 -5.27
N PRO A 402 -8.47 14.10 -4.44
CA PRO A 402 -7.69 12.86 -4.44
C PRO A 402 -8.52 11.61 -4.19
N LEU A 403 -9.56 11.69 -3.35
CA LEU A 403 -10.46 10.57 -3.09
C LEU A 403 -11.23 10.15 -4.34
N ASP A 404 -11.64 11.10 -5.20
CA ASP A 404 -12.33 10.80 -6.44
C ASP A 404 -11.39 10.11 -7.44
N ALA A 405 -10.11 10.50 -7.46
CA ALA A 405 -9.10 9.81 -8.27
C ALA A 405 -8.87 8.37 -7.78
N PHE A 406 -8.79 8.17 -6.47
CA PHE A 406 -8.65 6.85 -5.87
C PHE A 406 -9.84 5.95 -6.21
N GLU A 407 -11.07 6.44 -6.02
CA GLU A 407 -12.29 5.71 -6.34
C GLU A 407 -12.43 5.35 -7.82
N ALA A 408 -11.94 6.21 -8.72
CA ALA A 408 -11.98 5.94 -10.16
C ALA A 408 -10.98 4.88 -10.60
N ALA A 409 -9.83 4.76 -9.90
CA ALA A 409 -8.72 3.91 -10.29
C ALA A 409 -8.77 2.50 -9.69
N ILE A 410 -9.40 2.31 -8.50
CA ILE A 410 -9.48 1.00 -7.83
C ILE A 410 -10.49 0.05 -8.53
N PRO A 411 -10.13 -1.25 -8.70
CA PRO A 411 -8.84 -1.88 -8.46
C PRO A 411 -7.80 -1.49 -9.52
N GLY A 412 -6.51 -1.59 -9.14
CA GLY A 412 -5.40 -1.18 -10.00
C GLY A 412 -5.33 -1.94 -11.32
N GLY A 413 -5.10 -1.22 -12.43
CA GLY A 413 -5.04 -1.81 -13.76
C GLY A 413 -3.92 -2.84 -13.93
N SER A 414 -2.75 -2.60 -13.33
CA SER A 414 -1.56 -3.48 -13.44
C SER A 414 -1.75 -4.86 -12.83
N VAL A 415 -2.73 -5.02 -11.92
CA VAL A 415 -3.01 -6.27 -11.19
C VAL A 415 -4.41 -6.85 -11.52
N THR A 416 -5.09 -6.29 -12.49
CA THR A 416 -6.36 -6.80 -13.02
C THR A 416 -6.19 -7.30 -14.45
N GLY A 417 -6.58 -6.54 -15.43
CA GLY A 417 -6.48 -6.87 -16.84
C GLY A 417 -7.32 -5.91 -17.70
N ALA A 418 -7.37 -6.19 -18.97
CA ALA A 418 -8.07 -5.35 -19.93
C ALA A 418 -9.02 -6.18 -20.83
N PRO A 419 -10.27 -5.74 -21.02
CA PRO A 419 -11.00 -4.67 -20.33
C PRO A 419 -11.21 -4.95 -18.84
N LYS A 420 -11.06 -3.92 -17.95
CA LYS A 420 -11.00 -4.10 -16.50
C LYS A 420 -12.17 -4.89 -15.91
N HIS A 421 -13.40 -4.49 -16.24
CA HIS A 421 -14.62 -5.12 -15.70
C HIS A 421 -14.63 -6.63 -16.00
N ARG A 422 -14.48 -7.00 -17.29
CA ARG A 422 -14.50 -8.40 -17.71
C ARG A 422 -13.33 -9.21 -17.13
N ALA A 423 -12.14 -8.61 -17.06
CA ALA A 423 -10.99 -9.25 -16.41
C ALA A 423 -11.25 -9.54 -14.93
N CYS A 424 -11.88 -8.61 -14.19
CA CYS A 424 -12.24 -8.81 -12.79
C CYS A 424 -13.27 -9.94 -12.59
N GLU A 425 -14.27 -10.07 -13.49
CA GLU A 425 -15.21 -11.20 -13.47
C GLU A 425 -14.49 -12.55 -13.65
N ILE A 426 -13.63 -12.63 -14.67
CA ILE A 426 -12.85 -13.85 -14.98
C ILE A 426 -11.91 -14.20 -13.85
N ILE A 427 -11.21 -13.22 -13.26
CA ILE A 427 -10.34 -13.41 -12.10
C ILE A 427 -11.13 -14.02 -10.94
N SER A 428 -12.27 -13.43 -10.57
CA SER A 428 -13.10 -13.94 -9.48
C SER A 428 -13.60 -15.36 -9.73
N GLN A 429 -13.95 -15.67 -10.99
CA GLN A 429 -14.38 -17.01 -11.41
C GLN A 429 -13.26 -18.04 -11.34
N LEU A 430 -12.06 -17.69 -11.79
CA LEU A 430 -10.95 -18.64 -11.94
C LEU A 430 -10.20 -18.85 -10.62
N GLU A 431 -9.98 -17.80 -9.84
CA GLU A 431 -9.31 -17.91 -8.53
C GLU A 431 -10.23 -18.53 -7.46
N GLY A 432 -11.54 -18.29 -7.54
CA GLY A 432 -12.55 -18.85 -6.63
C GLY A 432 -12.45 -18.34 -5.19
N VAL A 433 -11.45 -17.52 -4.85
CA VAL A 433 -11.20 -16.98 -3.53
C VAL A 433 -11.00 -15.46 -3.58
N GLY A 434 -11.42 -14.77 -2.51
CA GLY A 434 -11.21 -13.33 -2.38
C GLY A 434 -9.72 -13.02 -2.18
N ARG A 435 -9.26 -11.93 -2.78
CA ARG A 435 -7.85 -11.47 -2.70
C ARG A 435 -7.55 -10.73 -1.40
N GLY A 436 -8.55 -10.09 -0.80
CA GLY A 436 -8.40 -9.29 0.41
C GLY A 436 -7.40 -8.15 0.24
N ALA A 437 -6.32 -8.17 1.00
CA ALA A 437 -5.28 -7.16 0.91
C ALA A 437 -4.48 -7.24 -0.40
N TYR A 438 -4.27 -8.44 -0.93
CA TYR A 438 -3.52 -8.59 -2.19
C TYR A 438 -4.20 -7.84 -3.33
N CYS A 439 -3.44 -7.01 -4.04
CA CYS A 439 -3.94 -6.10 -5.09
C CYS A 439 -4.90 -5.00 -4.62
N GLY A 440 -5.07 -4.84 -3.30
CA GLY A 440 -5.64 -3.65 -2.69
C GLY A 440 -4.65 -2.50 -2.64
N SER A 441 -4.89 -1.53 -1.77
CA SER A 441 -4.07 -0.32 -1.69
C SER A 441 -3.95 0.19 -0.27
N LEU A 442 -2.75 0.64 0.12
CA LEU A 442 -2.43 1.27 1.41
C LEU A 442 -1.80 2.65 1.15
N GLY A 443 -2.24 3.67 1.88
CA GLY A 443 -1.70 5.00 1.68
C GLY A 443 -2.44 6.08 2.45
N TYR A 444 -2.37 7.32 1.95
CA TYR A 444 -2.97 8.48 2.62
C TYR A 444 -3.62 9.48 1.65
N LEU A 445 -4.52 10.28 2.22
CA LEU A 445 -5.14 11.47 1.68
C LEU A 445 -4.87 12.63 2.67
N GLY A 446 -4.01 13.56 2.31
CA GLY A 446 -3.67 14.71 3.16
C GLY A 446 -4.80 15.72 3.25
N LEU A 447 -4.89 16.43 4.39
CA LEU A 447 -5.84 17.53 4.60
C LEU A 447 -5.61 18.72 3.65
N ASP A 448 -4.49 18.76 2.97
CA ASP A 448 -4.11 19.77 1.97
C ASP A 448 -4.43 19.37 0.53
N GLY A 449 -5.05 18.19 0.32
CA GLY A 449 -5.37 17.65 -1.00
C GLY A 449 -4.22 16.92 -1.68
N THR A 450 -3.20 16.49 -0.93
CA THR A 450 -2.20 15.51 -1.38
C THR A 450 -2.70 14.09 -1.20
N ALA A 451 -2.14 13.13 -1.95
CA ALA A 451 -2.34 11.70 -1.73
C ALA A 451 -1.14 10.90 -2.22
N ASP A 452 -0.90 9.75 -1.59
CA ASP A 452 0.04 8.76 -2.09
C ASP A 452 -0.39 7.37 -1.60
N PHE A 453 -0.64 6.45 -2.54
CA PHE A 453 -1.08 5.09 -2.30
C PHE A 453 -0.18 4.11 -3.04
N ASN A 454 0.17 3.03 -2.37
CA ASN A 454 0.79 1.87 -3.00
C ASN A 454 -0.24 0.89 -3.56
N LEU A 455 0.24 -0.07 -4.33
CA LEU A 455 -0.51 -1.27 -4.71
C LEU A 455 -0.02 -2.44 -3.86
N LEU A 456 -0.90 -3.10 -3.14
CA LEU A 456 -0.53 -4.15 -2.19
C LEU A 456 -0.17 -5.46 -2.90
N ILE A 457 1.09 -5.55 -3.33
CA ILE A 457 1.77 -6.76 -3.76
C ILE A 457 2.96 -7.03 -2.83
N ARG A 458 3.48 -8.23 -2.80
CA ARG A 458 4.51 -8.65 -1.83
C ARG A 458 4.09 -8.31 -0.40
N THR A 459 2.88 -8.67 -0.06
CA THR A 459 2.20 -8.27 1.17
C THR A 459 1.80 -9.50 1.97
N LEU A 460 2.14 -9.49 3.25
CA LEU A 460 1.73 -10.47 4.24
C LEU A 460 0.53 -9.92 5.02
N VAL A 461 -0.46 -10.75 5.24
CA VAL A 461 -1.60 -10.49 6.13
C VAL A 461 -1.45 -11.37 7.35
N VAL A 462 -1.32 -10.77 8.51
CA VAL A 462 -1.21 -11.46 9.78
C VAL A 462 -2.55 -11.41 10.49
N SER A 463 -3.16 -12.57 10.66
CA SER A 463 -4.44 -12.77 11.33
C SER A 463 -4.25 -13.67 12.56
N PRO A 464 -5.14 -13.64 13.57
CA PRO A 464 -5.04 -14.52 14.72
C PRO A 464 -5.07 -15.99 14.32
N GLY A 465 -3.95 -16.68 14.46
CA GLY A 465 -3.79 -18.11 14.15
C GLY A 465 -3.24 -18.43 12.77
N TRP A 466 -3.12 -17.48 11.86
CA TRP A 466 -2.50 -17.71 10.54
C TRP A 466 -1.87 -16.46 9.94
N LEU A 467 -1.02 -16.68 8.97
CA LEU A 467 -0.46 -15.66 8.10
C LEU A 467 -0.74 -16.07 6.64
N SER A 468 -1.08 -15.09 5.80
CA SER A 468 -1.33 -15.32 4.38
C SER A 468 -0.65 -14.28 3.49
N PHE A 469 -0.41 -14.66 2.23
CA PHE A 469 0.03 -13.77 1.15
C PHE A 469 -0.37 -14.38 -0.19
N ALA A 470 -0.29 -13.61 -1.27
CA ALA A 470 -0.59 -14.11 -2.61
C ALA A 470 0.44 -13.64 -3.64
N ALA A 471 0.56 -14.42 -4.71
CA ALA A 471 1.40 -14.11 -5.84
C ALA A 471 0.81 -14.68 -7.13
N GLY A 472 1.04 -13.98 -8.25
CA GLY A 472 0.53 -14.35 -9.56
C GLY A 472 1.16 -13.57 -10.69
N GLY A 473 0.63 -13.74 -11.89
CA GLY A 473 1.13 -13.12 -13.11
C GLY A 473 0.05 -12.75 -14.11
N GLY A 474 0.41 -11.92 -15.09
CA GLY A 474 -0.47 -11.54 -16.19
C GLY A 474 -0.54 -12.63 -17.25
N ILE A 475 -1.71 -13.21 -17.46
CA ILE A 475 -1.94 -14.27 -18.43
C ILE A 475 -2.40 -13.67 -19.76
N THR A 476 -1.69 -13.99 -20.82
CA THR A 476 -1.94 -13.55 -22.20
C THR A 476 -2.08 -14.77 -23.14
N ALA A 477 -2.39 -14.54 -24.40
CA ALA A 477 -2.46 -15.60 -25.41
C ALA A 477 -1.13 -16.36 -25.61
N ALA A 478 0.01 -15.71 -25.28
CA ALA A 478 1.35 -16.27 -25.42
C ALA A 478 1.89 -16.91 -24.13
N SER A 479 1.12 -16.91 -23.03
CA SER A 479 1.52 -17.49 -21.75
C SER A 479 1.67 -19.01 -21.85
N ASP A 480 2.74 -19.53 -21.21
CA ASP A 480 2.91 -20.97 -20.96
C ASP A 480 2.52 -21.30 -19.51
N PRO A 481 1.57 -22.23 -19.29
CA PRO A 481 1.08 -22.52 -17.95
C PRO A 481 2.15 -22.92 -16.94
N ALA A 482 3.16 -23.67 -17.38
CA ALA A 482 4.23 -24.11 -16.48
C ALA A 482 5.18 -22.96 -16.11
N ALA A 483 5.47 -22.09 -17.07
CA ALA A 483 6.26 -20.88 -16.84
C ALA A 483 5.54 -19.90 -15.91
N GLU A 484 4.22 -19.67 -16.09
CA GLU A 484 3.43 -18.79 -15.23
C GLU A 484 3.33 -19.33 -13.79
N HIS A 485 3.22 -20.66 -13.61
CA HIS A 485 3.29 -21.26 -12.27
C HIS A 485 4.66 -21.02 -11.63
N ALA A 486 5.75 -21.23 -12.36
CA ALA A 486 7.11 -21.00 -11.85
C ALA A 486 7.31 -19.50 -11.50
N GLU A 487 6.78 -18.59 -12.32
CA GLU A 487 6.82 -17.15 -12.07
C GLU A 487 6.06 -16.77 -10.79
N SER A 488 4.87 -17.36 -10.55
CA SER A 488 4.11 -17.12 -9.33
C SER A 488 4.88 -17.52 -8.06
N LEU A 489 5.56 -18.66 -8.08
CA LEU A 489 6.42 -19.12 -6.99
C LEU A 489 7.66 -18.22 -6.81
N HIS A 490 8.28 -17.80 -7.91
CA HIS A 490 9.40 -16.87 -7.85
C HIS A 490 8.99 -15.52 -7.21
N LYS A 491 7.80 -15.01 -7.53
CA LYS A 491 7.25 -13.80 -6.88
C LYS A 491 6.91 -14.01 -5.41
N ALA A 492 6.55 -15.23 -5.01
CA ALA A 492 6.31 -15.63 -3.62
C ALA A 492 7.60 -15.76 -2.79
N GLU A 493 8.76 -16.01 -3.43
CA GLU A 493 10.05 -16.34 -2.77
C GLU A 493 10.45 -15.34 -1.67
N GLY A 494 10.21 -14.04 -1.90
CA GLY A 494 10.51 -13.02 -0.90
C GLY A 494 9.71 -13.20 0.39
N MET A 495 8.44 -13.57 0.29
CA MET A 495 7.57 -13.80 1.44
C MET A 495 7.88 -15.15 2.10
N LEU A 496 8.16 -16.18 1.32
CA LEU A 496 8.59 -17.47 1.83
C LEU A 496 9.87 -17.36 2.66
N ARG A 497 10.86 -16.56 2.22
CA ARG A 497 12.07 -16.28 3.01
C ARG A 497 11.78 -15.60 4.35
N VAL A 498 10.76 -14.76 4.43
CA VAL A 498 10.32 -14.18 5.70
C VAL A 498 9.78 -15.25 6.63
N LEU A 499 8.96 -16.19 6.12
CA LEU A 499 8.45 -17.32 6.89
C LEU A 499 9.60 -18.22 7.41
N ASP A 500 10.57 -18.53 6.56
CA ASP A 500 11.75 -19.31 6.92
C ASP A 500 12.55 -18.62 8.04
N ALA A 501 12.80 -17.31 7.90
CA ALA A 501 13.54 -16.53 8.88
C ALA A 501 12.83 -16.42 10.24
N LEU A 502 11.49 -16.47 10.24
CA LEU A 502 10.66 -16.50 11.45
C LEU A 502 10.46 -17.94 12.00
N GLY A 503 10.98 -18.97 11.32
CA GLY A 503 10.83 -20.37 11.71
C GLY A 503 9.41 -20.93 11.50
N LEU A 504 8.58 -20.28 10.67
CA LEU A 504 7.18 -20.64 10.43
C LEU A 504 7.00 -21.70 9.34
N ALA A 505 7.96 -21.87 8.44
CA ALA A 505 7.96 -22.91 7.39
C ALA A 505 8.55 -24.23 7.91
N ARG A 506 8.05 -24.72 9.06
CA ARG A 506 8.43 -26.03 9.63
C ARG A 506 7.18 -26.89 9.77
N PRO A 507 7.30 -28.24 9.67
CA PRO A 507 6.17 -29.10 10.01
C PRO A 507 5.74 -28.79 11.46
N PRO A 508 4.43 -28.79 11.77
CA PRO A 508 3.98 -28.68 13.14
C PRO A 508 4.68 -29.78 13.95
N GLU A 509 5.35 -29.40 15.05
CA GLU A 509 5.87 -30.38 15.98
C GLU A 509 4.70 -31.28 16.40
N ALA A 510 4.86 -32.57 16.20
CA ALA A 510 3.89 -33.55 16.70
C ALA A 510 3.81 -33.31 18.22
N GLY A 511 2.68 -32.76 18.66
CA GLY A 511 2.43 -32.53 20.07
C GLY A 511 2.59 -33.85 20.85
N PRO A 512 2.99 -33.80 22.11
CA PRO A 512 3.23 -34.97 22.95
C PRO A 512 1.99 -35.83 23.11
#